data_1aa5bd16ef12cb3bb364519244cc0ac7
#
_entry.id   1aa5bd16ef12cb3bb364519244cc0ac7
#
_cell.length_a   1.000
_cell.length_b   1.000
_cell.length_c   1.000
_cell.angle_alpha   90.00
_cell.angle_beta   90.00
_cell.angle_gamma   90.00
#
_symmetry.space_group_name_H-M   'P 1'
#
loop_
_entity.id
_entity.type
_entity.pdbx_description
1 polymer ?
#
loop_
_entity_poly.entity_id
_entity_poly.type
_entity_poly.pdbx_seq_one_letter_code
_entity_poly.pdbx_strand_id
1 'polypeptide(L)'
;MNWTTVAGPLVTSAIVIPATPAALSPTAHAENGDTHVIGRGLEETLDCNDATLIVNGTANVVNAKGNCWAVTVMGSSNTVVADSVTHDITVYGWDQTVLHHSGAPFIWDRGRELGMTNRLQQVPG
;
A
#
# COMPACT_ATOMS: atom_id res chain seq x y z
N MET A 1 -31.76 41.64 19.09
CA MET A 1 -31.53 41.47 18.74
C MET A 1 -30.87 41.13 18.43
N ASN A 2 -30.94 41.07 18.51
CA ASN A 2 -30.53 40.94 18.07
C ASN A 2 -29.94 40.22 17.80
N TRP A 3 -29.93 40.00 17.72
CA TRP A 3 -29.65 39.49 17.38
C TRP A 3 -28.99 39.11 16.80
N THR A 4 -29.08 39.28 16.80
CA THR A 4 -28.64 39.00 16.18
C THR A 4 -27.87 38.45 15.77
N THR A 5 -27.87 38.52 15.96
CA THR A 5 -27.28 38.05 15.53
C THR A 5 -26.60 37.30 15.26
N VAL A 6 -26.83 37.37 15.52
CA VAL A 6 -26.24 36.71 15.19
C VAL A 6 -25.67 35.95 14.76
N ALA A 7 -25.80 36.08 14.88
CA ALA A 7 -25.26 35.43 14.36
C ALA A 7 -24.72 34.90 13.89
N GLY A 8 -24.66 34.79 13.86
CA GLY A 8 -24.13 34.42 13.30
C GLY A 8 -23.41 33.82 12.97
N PRO A 9 -23.39 34.04 12.93
CA PRO A 9 -22.61 33.46 12.47
C PRO A 9 -21.91 32.81 12.33
N LEU A 10 -22.08 32.86 12.48
CA LEU A 10 -21.42 32.24 12.24
C LEU A 10 -20.78 31.55 12.00
N VAL A 11 -20.93 31.59 12.13
CA VAL A 11 -20.34 31.04 11.83
C VAL A 11 -19.64 30.44 11.50
N THR A 12 -19.76 30.56 11.53
CA THR A 12 -19.09 30.14 11.13
C THR A 12 -18.31 29.48 10.80
N SER A 13 -18.36 29.57 10.90
CA SER A 13 -17.55 29.07 10.59
C SER A 13 -16.86 28.44 10.35
N ALA A 14 -16.82 28.45 10.47
CA ALA A 14 -16.02 27.93 10.22
C ALA A 14 -15.44 27.27 9.92
N ILE A 15 -15.56 27.09 9.82
CA ILE A 15 -14.88 26.57 9.49
C ILE A 15 -14.18 26.00 9.04
N VAL A 16 -14.21 26.11 8.99
CA VAL A 16 -13.46 25.83 8.49
C VAL A 16 -12.67 25.27 8.17
N ILE A 17 -12.64 25.22 8.21
CA ILE A 17 -11.80 24.89 7.89
C ILE A 17 -11.10 24.30 7.65
N PRO A 18 -11.09 24.28 7.68
CA PRO A 18 -10.23 23.88 7.44
C PRO A 18 -9.49 23.35 7.22
N ALA A 19 -9.51 23.19 7.26
CA ALA A 19 -8.75 22.92 7.11
C ALA A 19 -7.92 22.54 6.79
N THR A 20 -7.83 22.53 6.68
CA THR A 20 -6.93 22.44 6.36
C THR A 20 -6.03 22.01 6.38
N PRO A 21 -5.83 22.11 6.64
CA PRO A 21 -4.79 21.87 6.57
C PRO A 21 -4.11 20.97 6.71
N ALA A 22 -4.35 20.46 6.80
CA ALA A 22 -3.79 19.73 7.00
C ALA A 22 -3.04 19.24 6.64
N ALA A 23 -3.19 19.20 6.36
CA ALA A 23 -2.58 18.90 6.05
C ALA A 23 -1.55 18.82 5.99
N LEU A 24 -1.40 18.93 6.14
CA LEU A 24 -0.42 19.04 6.06
C LEU A 24 0.44 18.38 6.49
N SER A 25 0.23 17.93 6.96
CA SER A 25 1.03 17.37 7.51
C SER A 25 1.63 16.52 6.96
N PRO A 26 2.00 16.59 6.66
CA PRO A 26 2.63 15.97 6.02
C PRO A 26 3.30 14.94 6.25
N THR A 27 3.49 14.81 6.63
CA THR A 27 4.30 14.10 6.93
C THR A 27 4.02 12.96 7.12
N ALA A 28 3.11 12.91 7.28
CA ALA A 28 2.78 11.87 7.66
C ALA A 28 2.94 10.99 6.79
N HIS A 29 3.15 10.82 6.13
CA HIS A 29 3.26 10.09 5.30
C HIS A 29 2.86 8.94 5.34
N ALA A 30 1.84 8.77 5.41
CA ALA A 30 1.24 7.59 5.31
C ALA A 30 1.09 7.15 3.92
N GLU A 31 0.70 5.93 3.74
CA GLU A 31 0.47 5.41 2.42
C GLU A 31 -0.62 6.18 1.68
N ASN A 32 -0.59 6.07 0.36
CA ASN A 32 -1.56 6.72 -0.51
C ASN A 32 -2.75 5.83 -0.86
N GLY A 33 -3.16 4.98 0.05
CA GLY A 33 -4.28 4.08 -0.18
C GLY A 33 -3.83 2.72 -0.65
N ASP A 34 -4.70 2.00 -1.32
CA ASP A 34 -4.43 0.63 -1.75
C ASP A 34 -4.56 0.49 -3.24
N THR A 35 -3.72 -0.35 -3.82
CA THR A 35 -3.81 -0.75 -5.22
C THR A 35 -4.03 -2.26 -5.25
N HIS A 36 -5.07 -2.69 -5.92
CA HIS A 36 -5.43 -4.10 -5.96
C HIS A 36 -5.19 -4.71 -7.33
N VAL A 37 -4.56 -5.88 -7.34
CA VAL A 37 -4.49 -6.74 -8.52
C VAL A 37 -5.13 -8.05 -8.13
N ILE A 38 -6.30 -8.32 -8.66
CA ILE A 38 -7.11 -9.47 -8.28
C ILE A 38 -7.44 -10.25 -9.54
N GLY A 39 -7.05 -11.51 -9.58
CA GLY A 39 -7.37 -12.33 -10.74
C GLY A 39 -6.52 -13.56 -10.86
N ARG A 40 -6.42 -14.06 -12.07
CA ARG A 40 -5.66 -15.25 -12.38
C ARG A 40 -4.90 -15.03 -13.67
N GLY A 41 -3.59 -15.26 -13.62
CA GLY A 41 -2.74 -15.18 -14.79
C GLY A 41 -2.60 -13.79 -15.36
N LEU A 42 -2.79 -12.75 -14.55
CA LEU A 42 -2.66 -11.37 -14.99
C LEU A 42 -1.19 -10.97 -15.04
N GLU A 43 -0.86 -10.11 -15.96
CA GLU A 43 0.45 -9.46 -16.01
C GLU A 43 0.22 -7.97 -15.97
N GLU A 44 0.68 -7.34 -14.90
CA GLU A 44 0.46 -5.93 -14.66
C GLU A 44 1.77 -5.20 -14.41
N THR A 45 1.90 -4.02 -14.99
CA THR A 45 2.97 -3.10 -14.64
C THR A 45 2.29 -1.83 -14.17
N LEU A 46 2.61 -1.40 -12.97
CA LEU A 46 1.94 -0.26 -12.36
C LEU A 46 2.93 0.56 -11.57
N ASP A 47 2.51 1.77 -11.24
CA ASP A 47 3.26 2.64 -10.34
C ASP A 47 2.62 2.54 -8.97
N CYS A 48 3.41 2.14 -7.98
CA CYS A 48 2.91 1.96 -6.63
C CYS A 48 2.51 3.25 -5.93
N ASN A 49 3.18 4.35 -6.25
CA ASN A 49 2.80 5.67 -5.75
C ASN A 49 2.61 5.72 -4.23
N ASP A 50 3.51 5.11 -3.49
CA ASP A 50 3.45 5.02 -2.02
C ASP A 50 2.19 4.34 -1.48
N ALA A 51 1.50 3.58 -2.29
CA ALA A 51 0.31 2.85 -1.86
C ALA A 51 0.69 1.46 -1.36
N THR A 52 -0.25 0.81 -0.73
CA THR A 52 -0.14 -0.61 -0.43
C THR A 52 -0.60 -1.38 -1.66
N LEU A 53 0.28 -2.22 -2.18
CA LEU A 53 -0.06 -3.11 -3.28
C LEU A 53 -0.61 -4.42 -2.73
N ILE A 54 -1.80 -4.78 -3.12
CA ILE A 54 -2.44 -6.02 -2.69
C ILE A 54 -2.67 -6.88 -3.92
N VAL A 55 -2.01 -8.03 -3.95
CA VAL A 55 -2.14 -9.00 -5.04
C VAL A 55 -2.86 -10.21 -4.50
N ASN A 56 -3.99 -10.57 -5.12
CA ASN A 56 -4.79 -11.67 -4.65
C ASN A 56 -5.23 -12.53 -5.85
N GLY A 57 -4.93 -13.80 -5.78
CA GLY A 57 -5.32 -14.71 -6.84
C GLY A 57 -4.26 -15.74 -7.11
N THR A 58 -4.15 -16.15 -8.38
CA THR A 58 -3.27 -17.23 -8.77
C THR A 58 -2.47 -16.86 -10.01
N ALA A 59 -1.18 -17.12 -9.97
CA ALA A 59 -0.30 -16.98 -11.13
C ALA A 59 -0.29 -15.59 -11.75
N ASN A 60 -0.42 -14.56 -10.94
CA ASN A 60 -0.31 -13.19 -11.41
C ASN A 60 1.14 -12.74 -11.38
N VAL A 61 1.53 -11.89 -12.31
CA VAL A 61 2.86 -11.30 -12.35
C VAL A 61 2.70 -9.79 -12.32
N VAL A 62 3.30 -9.16 -11.33
CA VAL A 62 3.14 -7.73 -11.12
C VAL A 62 4.52 -7.07 -11.05
N ASN A 63 4.73 -6.08 -11.90
CA ASN A 63 5.91 -5.22 -11.84
C ASN A 63 5.47 -3.90 -11.22
N ALA A 64 5.89 -3.65 -10.00
CA ALA A 64 5.50 -2.46 -9.26
C ALA A 64 6.64 -1.46 -9.29
N LYS A 65 6.43 -0.37 -10.01
CA LYS A 65 7.43 0.68 -10.17
C LYS A 65 7.30 1.72 -9.07
N GLY A 66 8.39 2.40 -8.82
CA GLY A 66 8.41 3.42 -7.79
C GLY A 66 8.41 2.81 -6.41
N ASN A 67 7.97 3.58 -5.43
CA ASN A 67 7.96 3.09 -4.06
C ASN A 67 6.60 2.55 -3.66
N CYS A 68 6.57 1.33 -3.13
CA CYS A 68 5.38 0.79 -2.50
C CYS A 68 5.48 1.03 -1.00
N TRP A 69 4.41 1.49 -0.37
CA TRP A 69 4.38 1.59 1.07
C TRP A 69 4.49 0.19 1.68
N ALA A 70 3.69 -0.72 1.16
CA ALA A 70 3.70 -2.11 1.59
C ALA A 70 3.25 -2.99 0.44
N VAL A 71 3.56 -4.28 0.53
CA VAL A 71 3.12 -5.27 -0.45
C VAL A 71 2.50 -6.43 0.30
N THR A 72 1.28 -6.78 -0.06
CA THR A 72 0.57 -7.93 0.50
C THR A 72 0.19 -8.87 -0.64
N VAL A 73 0.58 -10.12 -0.54
CA VAL A 73 0.30 -11.11 -1.58
C VAL A 73 -0.45 -12.28 -0.97
N MET A 74 -1.56 -12.66 -1.61
CA MET A 74 -2.42 -13.74 -1.14
C MET A 74 -2.74 -14.68 -2.30
N GLY A 75 -3.01 -15.92 -1.97
CA GLY A 75 -3.35 -16.93 -2.96
C GLY A 75 -2.19 -17.86 -3.22
N SER A 76 -1.81 -18.03 -4.48
CA SER A 76 -0.70 -18.93 -4.82
C SER A 76 -0.04 -18.55 -6.12
N SER A 77 1.26 -18.87 -6.21
CA SER A 77 2.04 -18.74 -7.46
C SER A 77 2.08 -17.34 -8.04
N ASN A 78 1.89 -16.32 -7.23
CA ASN A 78 2.01 -14.94 -7.69
C ASN A 78 3.46 -14.49 -7.61
N THR A 79 3.84 -13.62 -8.53
CA THR A 79 5.17 -13.04 -8.56
C THR A 79 5.04 -11.52 -8.54
N VAL A 80 5.72 -10.89 -7.61
CA VAL A 80 5.76 -9.43 -7.52
C VAL A 80 7.22 -9.00 -7.55
N VAL A 81 7.53 -8.07 -8.45
CA VAL A 81 8.85 -7.44 -8.49
C VAL A 81 8.64 -5.96 -8.25
N ALA A 82 9.15 -5.48 -7.13
CA ALA A 82 8.95 -4.10 -6.71
C ALA A 82 10.28 -3.34 -6.75
N ASP A 83 10.23 -2.08 -7.17
CA ASP A 83 11.42 -1.24 -7.14
C ASP A 83 11.85 -0.96 -5.70
N SER A 84 10.90 -0.58 -4.87
CA SER A 84 11.20 -0.23 -3.47
C SER A 84 9.98 -0.49 -2.60
N VAL A 85 10.20 -1.00 -1.40
CA VAL A 85 9.13 -1.21 -0.41
C VAL A 85 9.59 -0.62 0.91
N THR A 86 8.75 0.20 1.51
CA THR A 86 9.12 0.95 2.71
C THR A 86 8.78 0.21 4.00
N HIS A 87 7.54 -0.21 4.16
CA HIS A 87 7.03 -0.64 5.46
C HIS A 87 7.10 -2.16 5.66
N ASP A 88 6.40 -2.92 4.84
CA ASP A 88 6.38 -4.37 5.01
C ASP A 88 6.04 -5.11 3.72
N ILE A 89 6.46 -6.36 3.71
CA ILE A 89 6.04 -7.34 2.71
C ILE A 89 5.39 -8.47 3.49
N THR A 90 4.11 -8.68 3.30
CA THR A 90 3.35 -9.71 3.98
C THR A 90 2.80 -10.68 2.95
N VAL A 91 3.06 -11.96 3.16
CA VAL A 91 2.68 -12.99 2.19
C VAL A 91 1.87 -14.07 2.88
N TYR A 92 0.74 -14.40 2.28
CA TYR A 92 -0.09 -15.52 2.67
C TYR A 92 -0.06 -16.55 1.54
N GLY A 93 -0.34 -17.80 1.86
CA GLY A 93 -0.41 -18.84 0.84
C GLY A 93 0.94 -19.45 0.53
N TRP A 94 1.08 -19.95 -0.69
CA TRP A 94 2.27 -20.70 -1.05
C TRP A 94 2.74 -20.41 -2.46
N ASP A 95 4.00 -20.73 -2.73
CA ASP A 95 4.63 -20.59 -4.04
C ASP A 95 4.59 -19.13 -4.52
N GLN A 96 4.63 -18.20 -3.56
CA GLN A 96 4.68 -16.78 -3.88
C GLN A 96 6.12 -16.33 -4.01
N THR A 97 6.36 -15.40 -4.90
CA THR A 97 7.67 -14.78 -5.07
C THR A 97 7.52 -13.27 -4.97
N VAL A 98 8.22 -12.66 -4.05
CA VAL A 98 8.26 -11.21 -3.94
C VAL A 98 9.71 -10.76 -3.90
N LEU A 99 10.11 -10.01 -4.90
CA LEU A 99 11.46 -9.49 -5.02
C LEU A 99 11.39 -7.97 -4.95
N HIS A 100 12.32 -7.36 -4.22
CA HIS A 100 12.40 -5.90 -4.18
C HIS A 100 13.85 -5.47 -4.34
N HIS A 101 14.06 -4.30 -4.93
CA HIS A 101 15.42 -3.82 -5.21
C HIS A 101 15.94 -2.96 -4.08
N SER A 102 15.10 -2.14 -3.47
CA SER A 102 15.54 -1.25 -2.39
C SER A 102 14.51 -1.17 -1.29
N GLY A 103 14.89 -0.51 -0.20
CA GLY A 103 14.08 -0.42 0.99
C GLY A 103 14.47 -1.48 2.00
N ALA A 104 13.97 -1.36 3.20
CA ALA A 104 14.22 -2.32 4.28
C ALA A 104 12.91 -2.70 4.95
N PRO A 105 12.00 -3.31 4.20
CA PRO A 105 10.68 -3.64 4.75
C PRO A 105 10.78 -4.77 5.76
N PHE A 106 9.84 -4.79 6.69
CA PHE A 106 9.65 -5.94 7.55
C PHE A 106 9.07 -7.08 6.71
N ILE A 107 9.65 -8.27 6.80
CA ILE A 107 9.21 -9.41 6.00
C ILE A 107 8.39 -10.34 6.88
N TRP A 108 7.16 -10.60 6.45
CA TRP A 108 6.26 -11.48 7.19
C TRP A 108 5.71 -12.55 6.27
N ASP A 109 6.30 -13.74 6.33
CA ASP A 109 5.89 -14.87 5.52
C ASP A 109 4.91 -15.74 6.32
N ARG A 110 3.62 -15.45 6.18
CA ARG A 110 2.59 -16.17 6.90
C ARG A 110 2.39 -17.58 6.37
N GLY A 111 2.71 -17.80 5.10
CA GLY A 111 2.66 -19.15 4.54
C GLY A 111 3.67 -20.07 5.19
N ARG A 112 4.85 -19.54 5.48
CA ARG A 112 5.90 -20.33 6.13
C ARG A 112 5.46 -20.83 7.51
N GLU A 113 4.68 -20.04 8.22
CA GLU A 113 4.13 -20.43 9.52
C GLU A 113 3.23 -21.65 9.42
N LEU A 114 2.71 -21.92 8.24
CA LEU A 114 1.84 -23.07 7.97
C LEU A 114 2.55 -24.18 7.20
N GLY A 115 3.87 -24.10 7.12
CA GLY A 115 4.67 -25.13 6.43
C GLY A 115 4.75 -24.96 4.92
N MET A 116 4.31 -23.82 4.40
CA MET A 116 4.37 -23.55 2.97
C MET A 116 5.65 -22.82 2.60
N THR A 117 5.99 -22.82 1.32
CA THR A 117 7.23 -22.23 0.85
C THR A 117 6.94 -21.01 -0.01
N ASN A 118 7.63 -19.91 0.30
CA ASN A 118 7.59 -18.67 -0.47
C ASN A 118 9.01 -18.13 -0.61
N ARG A 119 9.22 -17.31 -1.62
CA ARG A 119 10.51 -16.69 -1.86
C ARG A 119 10.38 -15.18 -1.74
N LEU A 120 10.97 -14.64 -0.69
CA LEU A 120 10.88 -13.19 -0.39
C LEU A 120 12.31 -12.71 -0.20
N GLN A 121 12.81 -11.89 -1.13
CA GLN A 121 14.20 -11.45 -1.00
C GLN A 121 14.47 -10.13 -1.69
N GLN A 122 15.51 -9.47 -1.22
CA GLN A 122 16.03 -8.29 -1.90
C GLN A 122 17.00 -8.74 -2.98
N VAL A 123 16.89 -8.15 -4.15
CA VAL A 123 17.74 -8.48 -5.28
C VAL A 123 18.38 -7.20 -5.82
N PRO A 124 19.54 -7.28 -6.47
CA PRO A 124 20.17 -6.11 -7.06
C PRO A 124 19.27 -5.49 -8.13
N GLY A 125 19.19 -4.16 -8.12
CA GLY A 125 18.33 -3.43 -9.07
C GLY A 125 19.05 -2.98 -10.32
#